data_ce9e27222520505192517f5803e4d849
#
_entry.id   ce9e27222520505192517f5803e4d849
#
_cell.length_a   1.000
_cell.length_b   1.000
_cell.length_c   1.000
_cell.angle_alpha   90.00
_cell.angle_beta   90.00
_cell.angle_gamma   90.00
#
_symmetry.space_group_name_H-M   'P 1'
#
loop_
_entity.id
_entity.type
_entity.pdbx_description
1 polymer ?
#
loop_
_entity_poly.entity_id
_entity_poly.type
_entity_poly.pdbx_seq_one_letter_code
_entity_poly.pdbx_strand_id
1 'polypeptide(L)'
;MHMQLDTTDGIEITSVDEFMKEISILNQNKKDPNAQLFFRGQAVDYWDIRPSIFRDQMLSIEHNLMTEPLRQVPSEFYNLSESFEIMEKYQHYGMCTRLLDITTNPLVALYFACEHYEKEEYRDSENKSPEKVSPQGMVYFKEDNMPLKYNDLDVRILSKMASYNMNNDCTLEEIIISVSVITIFSTALMVYSMLNYIK
;
A
#
# COMPACT_ATOMS: atom_id res chain seq x y z
N MET A 1 0.73 -12.56 -13.29
CA MET A 1 0.55 -13.50 -12.15
C MET A 1 -0.35 -12.79 -11.15
N HIS A 2 -1.65 -13.10 -11.15
CA HIS A 2 -2.60 -12.50 -10.23
C HIS A 2 -2.21 -12.90 -8.82
N MET A 3 -1.93 -11.90 -7.97
CA MET A 3 -2.00 -12.08 -6.53
C MET A 3 -3.49 -12.03 -6.19
N GLN A 4 -4.17 -13.17 -6.31
CA GLN A 4 -5.37 -13.39 -5.54
C GLN A 4 -4.90 -13.44 -4.07
N LEU A 5 -5.11 -12.33 -3.35
CA LEU A 5 -5.39 -12.45 -1.95
C LEU A 5 -6.66 -13.29 -1.93
N ASP A 6 -6.53 -14.54 -1.57
CA ASP A 6 -7.67 -15.44 -1.42
C ASP A 6 -8.45 -14.92 -0.21
N THR A 7 -9.35 -13.97 -0.46
CA THR A 7 -10.22 -13.39 0.57
C THR A 7 -11.36 -14.33 0.93
N THR A 8 -11.40 -15.50 0.33
CA THR A 8 -12.51 -16.46 0.52
C THR A 8 -12.40 -17.31 1.78
N ASP A 9 -11.22 -17.33 2.44
CA ASP A 9 -11.00 -18.13 3.66
C ASP A 9 -10.47 -17.28 4.82
N GLY A 10 -11.05 -16.11 5.04
CA GLY A 10 -10.75 -15.29 6.23
C GLY A 10 -11.16 -16.03 7.50
N ILE A 11 -10.30 -16.01 8.53
CA ILE A 11 -10.59 -16.55 9.85
C ILE A 11 -11.15 -15.40 10.68
N GLU A 12 -12.33 -15.60 11.27
CA GLU A 12 -12.90 -14.64 12.21
C GLU A 12 -12.16 -14.74 13.54
N ILE A 13 -11.66 -13.61 14.03
CA ILE A 13 -10.88 -13.48 15.25
C ILE A 13 -11.67 -12.63 16.25
N THR A 14 -11.90 -13.17 17.44
CA THR A 14 -12.69 -12.52 18.48
C THR A 14 -11.87 -12.05 19.68
N SER A 15 -10.61 -12.45 19.76
CA SER A 15 -9.71 -12.09 20.88
C SER A 15 -8.25 -11.96 20.42
N VAL A 16 -7.47 -11.19 21.18
CA VAL A 16 -6.01 -11.06 20.95
C VAL A 16 -5.30 -12.40 21.11
N ASP A 17 -5.75 -13.23 22.04
CA ASP A 17 -5.18 -14.55 22.28
C ASP A 17 -5.38 -15.50 21.08
N GLU A 18 -6.57 -15.48 20.51
CA GLU A 18 -6.88 -16.21 19.29
C GLU A 18 -6.04 -15.71 18.11
N PHE A 19 -5.94 -14.38 17.93
CA PHE A 19 -5.09 -13.78 16.92
C PHE A 19 -3.64 -14.25 17.04
N MET A 20 -3.05 -14.24 18.23
CA MET A 20 -1.67 -14.67 18.46
C MET A 20 -1.46 -16.17 18.21
N LYS A 21 -2.48 -17.00 18.46
CA LYS A 21 -2.44 -18.43 18.08
C LYS A 21 -2.37 -18.60 16.57
N GLU A 22 -3.22 -17.88 15.81
CA GLU A 22 -3.21 -17.93 14.34
C GLU A 22 -1.86 -17.43 13.78
N ILE A 23 -1.29 -16.36 14.33
CA ILE A 23 0.06 -15.89 13.95
C ILE A 23 1.12 -16.98 14.20
N SER A 24 1.01 -17.72 15.29
CA SER A 24 1.93 -18.85 15.59
C SER A 24 1.78 -19.98 14.56
N ILE A 25 0.56 -20.30 14.17
CA ILE A 25 0.27 -21.29 13.12
C ILE A 25 0.82 -20.83 11.77
N LEU A 26 0.62 -19.58 11.39
CA LEU A 26 1.17 -19.00 10.17
C LEU A 26 2.70 -19.10 10.15
N ASN A 27 3.37 -18.76 11.26
CA ASN A 27 4.82 -18.86 11.34
C ASN A 27 5.35 -20.32 11.21
N GLN A 28 4.61 -21.29 11.72
CA GLN A 28 4.97 -22.70 11.60
C GLN A 28 4.74 -23.26 10.18
N ASN A 29 3.74 -22.74 9.49
CA ASN A 29 3.32 -23.20 8.17
C ASN A 29 3.91 -22.38 7.00
N LYS A 30 4.91 -21.53 7.26
CA LYS A 30 5.58 -20.78 6.20
C LYS A 30 6.10 -21.72 5.11
N LYS A 31 5.95 -21.32 3.86
CA LYS A 31 6.47 -22.06 2.70
C LYS A 31 8.00 -22.11 2.70
N ASP A 32 8.62 -21.00 3.11
CA ASP A 32 10.04 -20.88 3.34
C ASP A 32 10.29 -20.51 4.81
N PRO A 33 11.00 -21.36 5.58
CA PRO A 33 11.31 -21.06 6.99
C PRO A 33 12.04 -19.74 7.20
N ASN A 34 12.78 -19.27 6.20
CA ASN A 34 13.54 -18.01 6.24
C ASN A 34 12.73 -16.79 5.82
N ALA A 35 11.53 -16.99 5.28
CA ALA A 35 10.69 -15.88 4.86
C ALA A 35 10.23 -15.03 6.03
N GLN A 36 10.14 -13.73 5.78
CA GLN A 36 9.55 -12.77 6.70
C GLN A 36 8.06 -12.65 6.44
N LEU A 37 7.26 -12.63 7.50
CA LEU A 37 5.85 -12.25 7.41
C LEU A 37 5.72 -10.73 7.53
N PHE A 38 4.96 -10.17 6.61
CA PHE A 38 4.55 -8.77 6.60
C PHE A 38 3.04 -8.71 6.81
N PHE A 39 2.60 -7.74 7.58
CA PHE A 39 1.20 -7.56 7.94
C PHE A 39 0.72 -6.16 7.59
N ARG A 40 -0.57 -6.05 7.29
CA ARG A 40 -1.28 -4.79 7.17
C ARG A 40 -2.65 -4.89 7.81
N GLY A 41 -2.97 -3.96 8.70
CA GLY A 41 -4.30 -3.78 9.27
C GLY A 41 -5.05 -2.65 8.58
N GLN A 42 -6.35 -2.81 8.42
CA GLN A 42 -7.26 -1.74 8.04
C GLN A 42 -8.63 -1.94 8.70
N ALA A 43 -9.25 -0.84 9.11
CA ALA A 43 -10.47 -0.84 9.91
C ALA A 43 -11.73 -1.26 9.13
N VAL A 44 -11.60 -1.46 7.80
CA VAL A 44 -12.74 -1.64 6.90
C VAL A 44 -12.44 -2.77 5.91
N ASP A 45 -13.27 -3.79 5.91
CA ASP A 45 -13.15 -5.01 5.11
C ASP A 45 -13.34 -4.78 3.60
N TYR A 46 -14.17 -3.81 3.22
CA TYR A 46 -14.44 -3.49 1.81
C TYR A 46 -13.45 -2.50 1.18
N TRP A 47 -12.41 -2.06 1.89
CA TRP A 47 -11.37 -1.24 1.29
C TRP A 47 -10.38 -2.10 0.50
N ASP A 48 -10.12 -1.70 -0.74
CA ASP A 48 -9.04 -2.29 -1.51
C ASP A 48 -7.67 -2.04 -0.87
N ILE A 49 -6.81 -3.05 -0.93
CA ILE A 49 -5.40 -2.91 -0.54
C ILE A 49 -4.66 -2.15 -1.64
N ARG A 50 -4.71 -0.82 -1.57
CA ARG A 50 -4.03 0.05 -2.53
C ARG A 50 -3.53 1.34 -1.89
N PRO A 51 -2.39 1.87 -2.36
CA PRO A 51 -1.89 3.16 -1.92
C PRO A 51 -2.88 4.31 -2.15
N SER A 52 -2.76 5.35 -1.34
CA SER A 52 -3.69 6.49 -1.36
C SER A 52 -3.73 7.24 -2.69
N ILE A 53 -2.60 7.31 -3.41
CA ILE A 53 -2.51 7.99 -4.72
C ILE A 53 -3.44 7.39 -5.79
N PHE A 54 -3.80 6.11 -5.66
CA PHE A 54 -4.69 5.43 -6.61
C PHE A 54 -6.17 5.60 -6.27
N ARG A 55 -6.49 6.43 -5.27
CA ARG A 55 -7.87 6.77 -4.90
C ARG A 55 -8.23 8.14 -5.49
N ASP A 56 -9.51 8.37 -5.73
CA ASP A 56 -10.07 9.67 -6.09
C ASP A 56 -9.35 10.40 -7.24
N GLN A 57 -8.82 9.65 -8.21
CA GLN A 57 -8.09 10.17 -9.38
C GLN A 57 -6.82 10.97 -9.05
N MET A 58 -6.28 10.81 -7.84
CA MET A 58 -5.09 11.55 -7.40
C MET A 58 -3.83 11.23 -8.22
N LEU A 59 -3.79 10.06 -8.89
CA LEU A 59 -2.67 9.67 -9.75
C LEU A 59 -2.41 10.69 -10.88
N SER A 60 -3.45 11.34 -11.41
CA SER A 60 -3.33 12.33 -12.48
C SER A 60 -2.55 13.58 -12.08
N ILE A 61 -2.49 13.89 -10.79
CA ILE A 61 -1.77 15.05 -10.24
C ILE A 61 -0.54 14.66 -9.43
N GLU A 62 -0.14 13.40 -9.45
CA GLU A 62 0.97 12.88 -8.63
C GLU A 62 2.26 13.66 -8.82
N HIS A 63 2.61 14.01 -10.08
CA HIS A 63 3.76 14.82 -10.37
C HIS A 63 3.75 16.16 -9.61
N ASN A 64 2.59 16.83 -9.56
CA ASN A 64 2.44 18.08 -8.82
C ASN A 64 2.57 17.85 -7.30
N LEU A 65 1.97 16.75 -6.78
CA LEU A 65 2.11 16.38 -5.38
C LEU A 65 3.56 16.11 -4.99
N MET A 66 4.34 15.54 -5.89
CA MET A 66 5.77 15.25 -5.66
C MET A 66 6.66 16.49 -5.75
N THR A 67 6.34 17.44 -6.61
CA THR A 67 7.23 18.58 -6.92
C THR A 67 6.89 19.86 -6.17
N GLU A 68 5.60 20.12 -5.93
CA GLU A 68 5.18 21.40 -5.34
C GLU A 68 5.66 21.61 -3.89
N PRO A 69 5.62 20.61 -2.97
CA PRO A 69 6.16 20.79 -1.63
C PRO A 69 7.67 21.08 -1.62
N LEU A 70 8.43 20.48 -2.55
CA LEU A 70 9.86 20.74 -2.69
C LEU A 70 10.15 22.19 -3.08
N ARG A 71 9.24 22.82 -3.83
CA ARG A 71 9.34 24.24 -4.22
C ARG A 71 8.89 25.18 -3.13
N GLN A 72 7.83 24.82 -2.38
CA GLN A 72 7.22 25.67 -1.35
C GLN A 72 8.03 25.71 -0.05
N VAL A 73 8.56 24.58 0.37
CA VAL A 73 9.27 24.42 1.65
C VAL A 73 10.57 23.61 1.48
N PRO A 74 11.51 24.09 0.65
CA PRO A 74 12.71 23.32 0.29
C PRO A 74 13.57 22.97 1.52
N SER A 75 13.54 23.78 2.56
CA SER A 75 14.29 23.53 3.80
C SER A 75 13.91 22.23 4.49
N GLU A 76 12.66 21.80 4.36
CA GLU A 76 12.16 20.57 4.96
C GLU A 76 12.75 19.31 4.29
N PHE A 77 13.22 19.43 3.05
CA PHE A 77 13.69 18.32 2.21
C PHE A 77 15.17 18.40 1.87
N TYR A 78 15.89 19.36 2.44
CA TYR A 78 17.29 19.63 2.10
C TYR A 78 18.21 18.44 2.23
N ASN A 79 17.96 17.57 3.21
CA ASN A 79 18.80 16.38 3.49
C ASN A 79 18.31 15.11 2.80
N LEU A 80 17.25 15.18 1.99
CA LEU A 80 16.66 14.05 1.30
C LEU A 80 17.04 14.09 -0.18
N SER A 81 17.66 13.03 -0.68
CA SER A 81 18.08 12.94 -2.07
C SER A 81 17.30 11.91 -2.88
N GLU A 82 16.79 10.89 -2.22
CA GLU A 82 16.07 9.81 -2.87
C GLU A 82 14.56 10.07 -2.87
N SER A 83 13.92 9.79 -4.00
CA SER A 83 12.47 10.01 -4.15
C SER A 83 11.65 9.17 -3.16
N PHE A 84 12.16 8.01 -2.74
CA PHE A 84 11.53 7.18 -1.74
C PHE A 84 11.44 7.88 -0.39
N GLU A 85 12.55 8.45 0.09
CA GLU A 85 12.61 9.18 1.36
C GLU A 85 11.70 10.41 1.37
N ILE A 86 11.60 11.09 0.22
CA ILE A 86 10.69 12.22 0.04
C ILE A 86 9.24 11.76 0.15
N MET A 87 8.88 10.64 -0.52
CA MET A 87 7.52 10.08 -0.43
C MET A 87 7.19 9.61 0.98
N GLU A 88 8.13 8.97 1.69
CA GLU A 88 7.95 8.56 3.07
C GLU A 88 7.63 9.77 3.96
N LYS A 89 8.38 10.86 3.81
CA LYS A 89 8.11 12.12 4.52
C LYS A 89 6.76 12.71 4.15
N TYR A 90 6.37 12.69 2.87
CA TYR A 90 5.06 13.15 2.42
C TYR A 90 3.93 12.34 3.06
N GLN A 91 4.06 11.02 3.10
CA GLN A 91 3.07 10.15 3.73
C GLN A 91 2.96 10.43 5.24
N HIS A 92 4.07 10.69 5.91
CA HIS A 92 4.07 11.09 7.31
C HIS A 92 3.29 12.39 7.56
N TYR A 93 3.28 13.31 6.61
CA TYR A 93 2.45 14.51 6.63
C TYR A 93 1.02 14.33 6.11
N GLY A 94 0.61 13.11 5.83
CA GLY A 94 -0.75 12.78 5.37
C GLY A 94 -1.00 13.01 3.88
N MET A 95 0.05 13.23 3.08
CA MET A 95 -0.08 13.36 1.64
C MET A 95 -0.30 12.01 0.96
N CYS A 96 -1.02 12.02 -0.15
CA CYS A 96 -1.21 10.83 -0.96
C CYS A 96 0.09 10.43 -1.67
N THR A 97 0.49 9.17 -1.52
CA THR A 97 1.70 8.60 -2.14
C THR A 97 1.43 7.21 -2.71
N ARG A 98 2.41 6.68 -3.45
CA ARG A 98 2.42 5.28 -3.93
C ARG A 98 2.78 4.28 -2.84
N LEU A 99 3.12 4.74 -1.64
CA LEU A 99 3.51 3.86 -0.55
C LEU A 99 2.29 3.25 0.12
N LEU A 100 2.44 2.04 0.57
CA LEU A 100 1.46 1.31 1.37
C LEU A 100 2.14 0.83 2.64
N ASP A 101 1.65 1.27 3.79
CA ASP A 101 2.21 0.87 5.08
C ASP A 101 2.00 -0.61 5.34
N ILE A 102 3.09 -1.29 5.63
CA ILE A 102 3.13 -2.67 6.11
C ILE A 102 4.03 -2.75 7.34
N THR A 103 3.85 -3.77 8.14
CA THR A 103 4.63 -3.98 9.37
C THR A 103 5.02 -5.44 9.51
N THR A 104 6.14 -5.68 10.16
CA THR A 104 6.54 -7.03 10.59
C THR A 104 5.93 -7.41 11.95
N ASN A 105 5.30 -6.45 12.63
CA ASN A 105 4.66 -6.69 13.92
C ASN A 105 3.16 -6.91 13.74
N PRO A 106 2.64 -8.13 13.95
CA PRO A 106 1.22 -8.43 13.77
C PRO A 106 0.31 -7.63 14.71
N LEU A 107 0.77 -7.27 15.91
CA LEU A 107 -0.04 -6.47 16.86
C LEU A 107 -0.23 -5.02 16.38
N VAL A 108 0.73 -4.46 15.64
CA VAL A 108 0.57 -3.16 15.01
C VAL A 108 -0.50 -3.23 13.92
N ALA A 109 -0.50 -4.28 13.11
CA ALA A 109 -1.55 -4.48 12.11
C ALA A 109 -2.92 -4.68 12.77
N LEU A 110 -2.98 -5.46 13.85
CA LEU A 110 -4.22 -5.64 14.63
C LEU A 110 -4.72 -4.31 15.19
N TYR A 111 -3.84 -3.45 15.70
CA TYR A 111 -4.21 -2.11 16.18
C TYR A 111 -4.93 -1.31 15.09
N PHE A 112 -4.37 -1.23 13.88
CA PHE A 112 -5.01 -0.54 12.75
C PHE A 112 -6.30 -1.20 12.29
N ALA A 113 -6.42 -2.52 12.39
CA ALA A 113 -7.67 -3.22 12.10
C ALA A 113 -8.78 -2.92 13.12
N CYS A 114 -8.40 -2.64 14.38
CA CYS A 114 -9.32 -2.30 15.46
C CYS A 114 -9.62 -0.79 15.55
N GLU A 115 -9.10 0.04 14.65
CA GLU A 115 -9.44 1.46 14.62
C GLU A 115 -10.93 1.65 14.41
N HIS A 116 -11.51 2.56 15.20
CA HIS A 116 -12.94 2.83 15.10
C HIS A 116 -13.26 3.54 13.79
N TYR A 117 -14.10 2.92 12.97
CA TYR A 117 -14.60 3.50 11.74
C TYR A 117 -16.13 3.38 11.69
N GLU A 118 -16.82 4.51 11.57
CA GLU A 118 -18.25 4.55 11.34
C GLU A 118 -18.53 5.20 10.00
N LYS A 119 -19.33 4.55 9.17
CA LYS A 119 -19.86 5.12 7.94
C LYS A 119 -21.39 5.11 8.00
N GLU A 120 -22.00 6.23 7.66
CA GLU A 120 -23.43 6.27 7.38
C GLU A 120 -23.66 5.77 5.95
N GLU A 121 -24.25 4.60 5.81
CA GLU A 121 -24.66 4.09 4.51
C GLU A 121 -26.15 4.34 4.30
N TYR A 122 -26.46 5.05 3.22
CA TYR A 122 -27.81 5.11 2.70
C TYR A 122 -28.04 3.83 1.88
N ARG A 123 -28.79 2.89 2.44
CA ARG A 123 -29.31 1.77 1.65
C ARG A 123 -30.44 2.30 0.77
N ASP A 124 -30.27 2.23 -0.54
CA ASP A 124 -31.27 2.50 -1.56
C ASP A 124 -32.46 1.54 -1.41
N SER A 125 -33.36 1.88 -0.54
CA SER A 125 -34.74 1.34 -0.51
C SER A 125 -35.60 2.39 0.10
N GLU A 126 -36.57 2.81 -0.68
CA GLU A 126 -37.60 3.79 -0.39
C GLU A 126 -37.95 3.88 1.12
N ASN A 127 -37.61 5.03 1.75
CA ASN A 127 -38.03 5.42 3.11
C ASN A 127 -37.30 4.78 4.33
N LYS A 128 -36.04 4.46 4.29
CA LYS A 128 -35.29 4.13 5.52
C LYS A 128 -34.26 5.18 5.88
N SER A 129 -34.21 5.52 7.18
CA SER A 129 -33.17 6.33 7.79
C SER A 129 -31.79 5.71 7.51
N PRO A 130 -30.71 6.52 7.38
CA PRO A 130 -29.37 5.98 7.23
C PRO A 130 -29.06 5.05 8.41
N GLU A 131 -28.62 3.85 8.11
CA GLU A 131 -28.22 2.87 9.12
C GLU A 131 -26.69 3.01 9.31
N LYS A 132 -26.25 3.13 10.57
CA LYS A 132 -24.82 3.10 10.89
C LYS A 132 -24.33 1.67 10.73
N VAL A 133 -23.46 1.47 9.77
CA VAL A 133 -22.77 0.19 9.54
C VAL A 133 -21.40 0.28 10.14
N SER A 134 -21.07 -0.63 11.07
CA SER A 134 -19.72 -0.82 11.57
C SER A 134 -19.07 -1.92 10.74
N PRO A 135 -18.13 -1.58 9.85
CA PRO A 135 -17.41 -2.57 9.07
C PRO A 135 -16.51 -3.43 9.97
N GLN A 136 -16.09 -4.57 9.45
CA GLN A 136 -15.14 -5.43 10.14
C GLN A 136 -13.70 -4.99 9.84
N GLY A 137 -12.86 -4.99 10.87
CA GLY A 137 -11.43 -4.79 10.69
C GLY A 137 -10.79 -6.02 10.06
N MET A 138 -9.78 -5.79 9.20
CA MET A 138 -9.07 -6.85 8.48
C MET A 138 -7.58 -6.77 8.73
N VAL A 139 -6.96 -7.92 8.97
CA VAL A 139 -5.49 -8.06 8.96
C VAL A 139 -5.10 -8.93 7.78
N TYR A 140 -4.33 -8.35 6.89
CA TYR A 140 -3.74 -9.05 5.74
C TYR A 140 -2.32 -9.42 6.06
N PHE A 141 -1.84 -10.51 5.50
CA PHE A 141 -0.44 -10.90 5.61
C PHE A 141 0.13 -11.39 4.29
N LYS A 142 1.43 -11.27 4.17
CA LYS A 142 2.21 -11.80 3.06
C LYS A 142 3.51 -12.37 3.58
N GLU A 143 3.89 -13.51 3.03
CA GLU A 143 5.20 -14.13 3.19
C GLU A 143 6.14 -13.65 2.07
N ASP A 144 7.33 -13.17 2.44
CA ASP A 144 8.36 -12.75 1.49
C ASP A 144 9.74 -13.14 2.02
N ASN A 145 10.51 -13.81 1.18
CA ASN A 145 11.87 -14.26 1.52
C ASN A 145 12.98 -13.34 0.99
N MET A 146 12.62 -12.38 0.14
CA MET A 146 13.56 -11.44 -0.46
C MET A 146 13.00 -10.01 -0.53
N PRO A 147 12.68 -9.39 0.62
CA PRO A 147 12.14 -8.03 0.60
C PRO A 147 13.19 -7.06 0.06
N LEU A 148 12.79 -6.22 -0.89
CA LEU A 148 13.65 -5.16 -1.41
C LEU A 148 13.89 -4.09 -0.33
N LYS A 149 15.07 -3.49 -0.39
CA LYS A 149 15.45 -2.37 0.46
C LYS A 149 15.20 -1.04 -0.26
N TYR A 150 15.04 0.03 0.49
CA TYR A 150 14.79 1.38 -0.05
C TYR A 150 15.86 1.86 -1.04
N ASN A 151 17.11 1.39 -0.89
CA ASN A 151 18.24 1.75 -1.74
C ASN A 151 18.46 0.79 -2.93
N ASP A 152 17.67 -0.26 -3.06
CA ASP A 152 17.73 -1.14 -4.22
C ASP A 152 17.30 -0.39 -5.49
N LEU A 153 17.94 -0.72 -6.60
CA LEU A 153 17.76 -0.01 -7.86
C LEU A 153 16.28 0.02 -8.30
N ASP A 154 15.58 -1.08 -8.12
CA ASP A 154 14.16 -1.21 -8.48
C ASP A 154 13.29 -0.22 -7.70
N VAL A 155 13.52 -0.11 -6.38
CA VAL A 155 12.79 0.82 -5.51
C VAL A 155 13.08 2.27 -5.90
N ARG A 156 14.34 2.57 -6.19
CA ARG A 156 14.77 3.92 -6.62
C ARG A 156 14.12 4.33 -7.95
N ILE A 157 14.06 3.42 -8.92
CA ILE A 157 13.42 3.68 -10.23
C ILE A 157 11.93 3.90 -10.05
N LEU A 158 11.25 3.00 -9.36
CA LEU A 158 9.80 3.07 -9.17
C LEU A 158 9.38 4.31 -8.40
N SER A 159 10.13 4.67 -7.36
CA SER A 159 9.87 5.90 -6.61
C SER A 159 10.12 7.16 -7.45
N LYS A 160 11.14 7.15 -8.31
CA LYS A 160 11.43 8.27 -9.21
C LYS A 160 10.32 8.49 -10.25
N MET A 161 9.64 7.44 -10.70
CA MET A 161 8.51 7.55 -11.63
C MET A 161 7.40 8.49 -11.13
N ALA A 162 7.19 8.59 -9.83
CA ALA A 162 6.21 9.50 -9.25
C ALA A 162 6.48 10.99 -9.56
N SER A 163 7.74 11.33 -9.85
CA SER A 163 8.16 12.69 -10.19
C SER A 163 7.99 13.05 -11.66
N TYR A 164 7.61 12.10 -12.54
CA TYR A 164 7.39 12.38 -13.95
C TYR A 164 5.96 12.83 -14.24
N ASN A 165 5.82 13.83 -15.09
CA ASN A 165 4.51 14.27 -15.54
C ASN A 165 3.98 13.34 -16.64
N MET A 166 3.12 12.42 -16.26
CA MET A 166 2.50 11.44 -17.17
C MET A 166 1.49 12.06 -18.15
N ASN A 167 1.11 13.33 -17.95
CA ASN A 167 0.17 14.03 -18.84
C ASN A 167 0.83 14.67 -20.07
N ASN A 168 2.16 14.71 -20.12
CA ASN A 168 2.92 15.27 -21.23
C ASN A 168 3.48 14.15 -22.11
N ASP A 169 2.68 13.66 -23.06
CA ASP A 169 3.07 12.87 -24.24
C ASP A 169 4.06 11.69 -24.01
N CYS A 170 4.24 11.27 -22.77
CA CYS A 170 5.03 10.11 -22.48
C CYS A 170 4.11 8.89 -22.53
N THR A 171 4.30 8.04 -23.51
CA THR A 171 3.57 6.78 -23.57
C THR A 171 4.06 5.83 -22.48
N LEU A 172 3.18 4.97 -22.02
CA LEU A 172 3.54 3.91 -21.07
C LEU A 172 4.72 3.07 -21.60
N GLU A 173 4.79 2.89 -22.92
CA GLU A 173 5.85 2.19 -23.61
C GLU A 173 7.20 2.90 -23.47
N GLU A 174 7.24 4.23 -23.58
CA GLU A 174 8.49 5.00 -23.38
C GLU A 174 8.96 4.96 -21.95
N ILE A 175 8.04 4.95 -20.99
CA ILE A 175 8.39 4.75 -19.58
C ILE A 175 8.88 3.33 -19.32
N ILE A 176 8.20 2.34 -19.87
CA ILE A 176 8.62 0.94 -19.80
C ILE A 176 9.96 0.77 -20.51
N ILE A 177 10.20 1.40 -21.65
CA ILE A 177 11.47 1.33 -22.35
C ILE A 177 12.57 2.05 -21.58
N SER A 178 12.32 3.23 -21.02
CA SER A 178 13.30 3.92 -20.18
C SER A 178 13.62 3.17 -18.88
N VAL A 179 12.69 2.35 -18.41
CA VAL A 179 12.83 1.47 -17.25
C VAL A 179 13.28 0.05 -17.65
N SER A 180 12.92 -0.44 -18.84
CA SER A 180 13.17 -1.83 -19.29
C SER A 180 14.57 -2.04 -19.90
N VAL A 181 15.33 -0.99 -20.12
CA VAL A 181 16.79 -1.15 -20.25
C VAL A 181 17.39 -1.76 -18.97
N ILE A 182 16.57 -1.81 -17.91
CA ILE A 182 16.89 -2.48 -16.65
C ILE A 182 15.88 -3.60 -16.46
N THR A 183 16.18 -4.72 -17.08
CA THR A 183 15.42 -5.97 -17.03
C THR A 183 15.42 -6.51 -15.61
N ILE A 184 14.36 -6.31 -14.84
CA ILE A 184 14.22 -7.06 -13.59
C ILE A 184 12.76 -7.32 -13.25
N PHE A 185 12.42 -8.57 -13.28
CA PHE A 185 11.24 -9.12 -12.63
C PHE A 185 11.56 -9.32 -11.15
N SER A 186 11.28 -8.34 -10.32
CA SER A 186 11.38 -8.50 -8.87
C SER A 186 10.00 -8.54 -8.23
N THR A 187 9.84 -9.48 -7.31
CA THR A 187 8.62 -9.83 -6.60
C THR A 187 8.31 -8.91 -5.42
N ALA A 188 8.72 -7.65 -5.45
CA ALA A 188 8.45 -6.72 -4.37
C ALA A 188 6.96 -6.33 -4.29
N LEU A 189 6.44 -6.31 -3.10
CA LEU A 189 5.03 -5.94 -2.81
C LEU A 189 4.65 -4.57 -3.38
N MET A 190 5.59 -3.60 -3.37
CA MET A 190 5.43 -2.28 -3.96
C MET A 190 5.24 -2.31 -5.48
N VAL A 191 6.04 -3.10 -6.18
CA VAL A 191 5.99 -3.24 -7.65
C VAL A 191 4.67 -3.83 -8.08
N TYR A 192 4.18 -4.80 -7.35
CA TYR A 192 2.97 -5.52 -7.70
C TYR A 192 1.70 -4.66 -7.62
N SER A 193 1.60 -3.80 -6.62
CA SER A 193 0.46 -2.87 -6.51
C SER A 193 0.49 -1.79 -7.60
N MET A 194 1.67 -1.37 -8.08
CA MET A 194 1.81 -0.38 -9.14
C MET A 194 1.47 -0.93 -10.54
N LEU A 195 1.85 -2.16 -10.86
CA LEU A 195 1.70 -2.72 -12.21
C LEU A 195 0.28 -3.20 -12.54
N ASN A 196 -0.52 -3.55 -11.54
CA ASN A 196 -1.90 -4.00 -11.76
C ASN A 196 -2.92 -2.88 -12.00
N TYR A 197 -2.53 -1.60 -11.82
CA TYR A 197 -3.41 -0.45 -12.01
C TYR A 197 -3.19 0.31 -13.33
N ILE A 198 -2.26 -0.15 -14.15
CA ILE A 198 -1.96 0.48 -15.46
C ILE A 198 -2.69 -0.24 -16.62
N LYS A 199 -3.70 -1.04 -16.32
CA LYS A 199 -4.57 -1.66 -17.34
C LYS A 199 -5.89 -0.93 -17.45
#